data_034bdf00e859b6eaadc0776ce373d63e
#
_entry.id   034bdf00e859b6eaadc0776ce373d63e
#
_cell.length_a   1.000
_cell.length_b   1.000
_cell.length_c   1.000
_cell.angle_alpha   90.00
_cell.angle_beta   90.00
_cell.angle_gamma   90.00
#
_symmetry.space_group_name_H-M   'P 1'
#
loop_
_entity.id
_entity.type
_entity.pdbx_description
1 polymer ?
#
loop_
_entity_poly.entity_id
_entity_poly.type
_entity_poly.pdbx_seq_one_letter_code
_entity_poly.pdbx_strand_id
1 'polypeptide(L)'
;PIKVKIPAGIDDGATIRLAGRGEAIGGGEKGDLYIHIRVKADKHFTREGDIILSEEHVGMVDAALGTEIDVRTVDGVVRMKVPAGTQSGTDFKLSGHGVPHLRNEDKRGPHIVTIVVDTPTKLSKKQRKILEEF
;
A
#
# COMPACT_ATOMS: atom_id res chain seq x y z
N PRO A 1 -10.13 17.68 27.18
CA PRO A 1 -9.70 16.88 26.03
C PRO A 1 -10.56 17.18 24.81
N ILE A 2 -9.91 17.35 23.67
CA ILE A 2 -10.59 17.66 22.40
C ILE A 2 -10.57 16.39 21.54
N LYS A 3 -11.76 15.99 21.07
CA LYS A 3 -11.87 14.89 20.09
C LYS A 3 -11.73 15.45 18.68
N VAL A 4 -10.83 14.87 17.90
CA VAL A 4 -10.60 15.25 16.52
C VAL A 4 -10.86 14.05 15.62
N LYS A 5 -11.72 14.24 14.62
CA LYS A 5 -11.93 13.24 13.60
C LYS A 5 -10.85 13.37 12.54
N ILE A 6 -10.06 12.33 12.36
CA ILE A 6 -9.02 12.27 11.30
C ILE A 6 -9.64 11.59 10.08
N PRO A 7 -9.74 12.29 8.94
CA PRO A 7 -10.31 11.69 7.74
C PRO A 7 -9.47 10.51 7.22
N ALA A 8 -10.13 9.47 6.73
CA ALA A 8 -9.44 8.40 6.02
C ALA A 8 -8.77 8.97 4.76
N GLY A 9 -7.59 8.47 4.43
CA GLY A 9 -6.85 8.92 3.26
C GLY A 9 -6.01 10.19 3.46
N ILE A 10 -5.93 10.71 4.69
CA ILE A 10 -5.12 11.90 4.97
C ILE A 10 -3.64 11.65 4.68
N ASP A 11 -2.97 12.65 4.10
CA ASP A 11 -1.53 12.58 3.82
C ASP A 11 -0.68 12.88 5.04
N ASP A 12 0.54 12.34 5.05
CA ASP A 12 1.56 12.74 6.00
C ASP A 12 1.88 14.23 5.81
N GLY A 13 1.99 14.94 6.92
CA GLY A 13 2.25 16.37 6.91
C GLY A 13 1.01 17.24 6.71
N ALA A 14 -0.17 16.66 6.58
CA ALA A 14 -1.42 17.42 6.49
C ALA A 14 -1.72 18.16 7.79
N THR A 15 -2.38 19.30 7.69
CA THR A 15 -2.78 20.10 8.85
C THR A 15 -4.31 20.15 8.92
N ILE A 16 -4.84 19.86 10.10
CA ILE A 16 -6.28 19.99 10.40
C ILE A 16 -6.49 21.26 11.22
N ARG A 17 -7.42 22.11 10.76
CA ARG A 17 -7.80 23.33 11.45
C ARG A 17 -9.08 23.08 12.24
N LEU A 18 -9.03 23.42 13.54
CA LEU A 18 -10.20 23.43 14.41
C LEU A 18 -10.52 24.88 14.77
N ALA A 19 -11.57 25.40 14.17
CA ALA A 19 -11.99 26.78 14.41
C ALA A 19 -12.50 26.95 15.85
N GLY A 20 -12.05 28.03 16.51
CA GLY A 20 -12.48 28.38 17.86
C GLY A 20 -11.97 27.47 18.97
N ARG A 21 -10.98 26.63 18.72
CA ARG A 21 -10.40 25.69 19.70
C ARG A 21 -9.01 26.06 20.19
N GLY A 22 -8.46 27.17 19.70
CA GLY A 22 -7.17 27.68 20.13
C GLY A 22 -7.25 28.46 21.44
N GLU A 23 -6.13 29.07 21.85
CA GLU A 23 -6.07 29.88 23.07
C GLU A 23 -6.82 31.17 22.91
N ALA A 24 -7.51 31.60 24.00
CA ALA A 24 -8.09 32.93 24.10
C ALA A 24 -7.02 33.93 24.54
N ILE A 25 -6.86 35.02 23.79
CA ILE A 25 -5.91 36.09 24.09
C ILE A 25 -6.67 37.26 24.69
N GLY A 26 -6.28 37.72 25.90
CA GLY A 26 -6.85 38.90 26.54
C GLY A 26 -8.35 38.82 26.83
N GLY A 27 -8.91 37.68 27.09
CA GLY A 27 -10.35 37.49 27.35
C GLY A 27 -11.25 37.61 26.13
N GLY A 28 -10.66 37.67 24.90
CA GLY A 28 -11.38 37.71 23.64
C GLY A 28 -11.80 36.34 23.14
N GLU A 29 -12.21 36.28 21.88
CA GLU A 29 -12.59 35.03 21.22
C GLU A 29 -11.39 34.07 21.13
N LYS A 30 -11.69 32.78 21.24
CA LYS A 30 -10.66 31.74 21.02
C LYS A 30 -10.22 31.70 19.57
N GLY A 31 -8.91 31.62 19.35
CA GLY A 31 -8.36 31.41 18.03
C GLY A 31 -8.59 30.01 17.52
N ASP A 32 -8.00 29.70 16.39
CA ASP A 32 -8.08 28.38 15.77
C ASP A 32 -6.96 27.47 16.27
N LEU A 33 -7.26 26.18 16.37
CA LEU A 33 -6.26 25.16 16.68
C LEU A 33 -5.84 24.46 15.40
N TYR A 34 -4.54 24.35 15.16
CA TYR A 34 -3.99 23.63 14.03
C TYR A 34 -3.31 22.35 14.49
N ILE A 35 -3.72 21.25 13.92
CA ILE A 35 -3.18 19.92 14.25
C ILE A 35 -2.40 19.41 13.04
N HIS A 36 -1.10 19.19 13.24
CA HIS A 36 -0.23 18.61 12.22
C HIS A 36 -0.27 17.09 12.31
N ILE A 37 -0.58 16.45 11.20
CA ILE A 37 -0.71 14.99 11.14
C ILE A 37 0.59 14.38 10.63
N ARG A 38 1.08 13.39 11.34
CA ARG A 38 2.18 12.55 10.92
C ARG A 38 1.67 11.14 10.69
N VAL A 39 1.89 10.62 9.49
CA VAL A 39 1.51 9.25 9.16
C VAL A 39 2.76 8.39 9.24
N LYS A 40 2.70 7.37 10.10
CA LYS A 40 3.81 6.44 10.28
C LYS A 40 4.00 5.60 9.03
N ALA A 41 5.25 5.45 8.57
CA ALA A 41 5.57 4.59 7.45
C ALA A 41 5.30 3.11 7.79
N ASP A 42 4.73 2.37 6.85
CA ASP A 42 4.55 0.92 6.94
C ASP A 42 5.66 0.23 6.14
N LYS A 43 6.18 -0.87 6.67
CA LYS A 43 7.26 -1.61 6.01
C LYS A 43 6.82 -2.35 4.75
N HIS A 44 5.54 -2.71 4.69
CA HIS A 44 4.98 -3.48 3.57
C HIS A 44 4.45 -2.60 2.45
N PHE A 45 3.92 -1.43 2.80
CA PHE A 45 3.27 -0.52 1.86
C PHE A 45 4.02 0.79 1.71
N THR A 46 4.09 1.28 0.48
CA THR A 46 4.52 2.63 0.17
C THR A 46 3.36 3.39 -0.43
N ARG A 47 3.18 4.64 -0.05
CA ARG A 47 2.10 5.50 -0.54
C ARG A 47 2.64 6.58 -1.47
N GLU A 48 1.99 6.75 -2.63
CA GLU A 48 2.20 7.89 -3.53
C GLU A 48 0.83 8.48 -3.89
N GLY A 49 0.46 9.60 -3.28
CA GLY A 49 -0.86 10.20 -3.46
C GLY A 49 -1.96 9.25 -2.98
N ASP A 50 -2.86 8.83 -3.86
CA ASP A 50 -3.92 7.84 -3.58
C ASP A 50 -3.51 6.40 -3.94
N ILE A 51 -2.28 6.21 -4.41
CA ILE A 51 -1.75 4.91 -4.83
C ILE A 51 -0.99 4.26 -3.68
N ILE A 52 -1.27 3.00 -3.43
CA ILE A 52 -0.46 2.16 -2.55
C ILE A 52 0.42 1.26 -3.40
N LEU A 53 1.68 1.16 -3.04
CA LEU A 53 2.67 0.31 -3.70
C LEU A 53 3.12 -0.79 -2.76
N SER A 54 3.23 -2.01 -3.27
CA SER A 54 3.82 -3.12 -2.53
C SER A 54 4.53 -4.08 -3.48
N GLU A 55 5.38 -4.92 -2.92
CA GLU A 55 6.07 -5.96 -3.67
C GLU A 55 5.63 -7.33 -3.16
N GLU A 56 5.45 -8.26 -4.08
CA GLU A 56 5.21 -9.66 -3.76
C GLU A 56 6.25 -10.52 -4.48
N HIS A 57 6.84 -11.44 -3.75
CA HIS A 57 7.84 -12.36 -4.28
C HIS A 57 7.20 -13.67 -4.71
N VAL A 58 7.53 -14.11 -5.90
CA VAL A 58 7.12 -15.43 -6.41
C VAL A 58 8.34 -16.19 -6.89
N GLY A 59 8.27 -17.50 -6.81
CA GLY A 59 9.35 -18.35 -7.31
C GLY A 59 9.40 -18.34 -8.84
N MET A 60 10.57 -18.63 -9.39
CA MET A 60 10.81 -18.69 -10.83
C MET A 60 9.86 -19.66 -11.55
N VAL A 61 9.64 -20.83 -10.97
CA VAL A 61 8.75 -21.85 -11.55
C VAL A 61 7.31 -21.39 -11.55
N ASP A 62 6.85 -20.79 -10.45
CA ASP A 62 5.50 -20.26 -10.35
C ASP A 62 5.24 -19.13 -11.35
N ALA A 63 6.23 -18.25 -11.55
CA ALA A 63 6.13 -17.19 -12.55
C ALA A 63 6.07 -17.75 -13.97
N ALA A 64 6.82 -18.80 -14.25
CA ALA A 64 6.85 -19.44 -15.57
C ALA A 64 5.53 -20.15 -15.89
N LEU A 65 4.98 -20.88 -14.93
CA LEU A 65 3.77 -21.68 -15.10
C LEU A 65 2.48 -20.93 -14.85
N GLY A 66 2.55 -19.82 -14.15
CA GLY A 66 1.40 -19.11 -13.63
C GLY A 66 0.99 -19.62 -12.26
N THR A 67 0.47 -18.74 -11.44
CA THR A 67 0.04 -19.04 -10.08
C THR A 67 -1.01 -18.04 -9.62
N GLU A 68 -1.55 -18.27 -8.44
CA GLU A 68 -2.38 -17.31 -7.73
C GLU A 68 -1.76 -17.04 -6.37
N ILE A 69 -1.76 -15.79 -5.97
CA ILE A 69 -1.21 -15.37 -4.68
C ILE A 69 -2.23 -14.55 -3.89
N ASP A 70 -2.11 -14.59 -2.58
CA ASP A 70 -2.89 -13.72 -1.70
C ASP A 70 -2.08 -12.45 -1.45
N VAL A 71 -2.64 -11.32 -1.87
CA VAL A 71 -2.01 -10.01 -1.71
C VAL A 71 -2.64 -9.29 -0.54
N ARG A 72 -1.82 -8.91 0.44
CA ARG A 72 -2.27 -8.09 1.55
C ARG A 72 -2.42 -6.66 1.07
N THR A 73 -3.63 -6.11 1.20
CA THR A 73 -3.92 -4.70 0.92
C THR A 73 -4.26 -3.97 2.21
N VAL A 74 -4.40 -2.65 2.14
CA VAL A 74 -4.73 -1.86 3.33
C VAL A 74 -6.16 -2.11 3.83
N ASP A 75 -7.02 -2.70 3.01
CA ASP A 75 -8.41 -3.02 3.37
C ASP A 75 -8.73 -4.52 3.33
N GLY A 76 -7.72 -5.38 3.34
CA GLY A 76 -7.90 -6.82 3.41
C GLY A 76 -6.99 -7.59 2.46
N VAL A 77 -7.28 -8.86 2.30
CA VAL A 77 -6.50 -9.76 1.43
C VAL A 77 -7.25 -9.96 0.13
N VAL A 78 -6.55 -9.80 -0.97
CA VAL A 78 -7.08 -9.99 -2.34
C VAL A 78 -6.33 -11.13 -3.01
N ARG A 79 -7.06 -12.07 -3.58
CA ARG A 79 -6.43 -13.12 -4.37
C ARG A 79 -6.17 -12.61 -5.78
N MET A 80 -4.92 -12.70 -6.21
CA MET A 80 -4.47 -12.17 -7.49
C MET A 80 -3.87 -13.29 -8.34
N LYS A 81 -4.27 -13.33 -9.61
CA LYS A 81 -3.70 -14.25 -10.58
C LYS A 81 -2.41 -13.68 -11.16
N VAL A 82 -1.35 -14.49 -11.13
CA VAL A 82 -0.08 -14.18 -11.79
C VAL A 82 0.00 -15.02 -13.07
N PRO A 83 -0.16 -14.41 -14.25
CA PRO A 83 -0.17 -15.17 -15.50
C PRO A 83 1.14 -15.89 -15.77
N ALA A 84 1.07 -16.99 -16.50
CA ALA A 84 2.25 -17.71 -16.95
C ALA A 84 3.16 -16.79 -17.76
N GLY A 85 4.47 -16.86 -17.50
CA GLY A 85 5.46 -16.03 -18.19
C GLY A 85 5.62 -14.62 -17.61
N THR A 86 5.07 -14.35 -16.42
CA THR A 86 5.23 -13.05 -15.76
C THR A 86 6.71 -12.78 -15.48
N GLN A 87 7.19 -11.63 -15.92
CA GLN A 87 8.57 -11.20 -15.71
C GLN A 87 8.73 -10.46 -14.38
N SER A 88 9.93 -10.54 -13.80
CA SER A 88 10.26 -9.75 -12.60
C SER A 88 10.15 -8.26 -12.91
N GLY A 89 9.56 -7.51 -11.98
CA GLY A 89 9.31 -6.08 -12.16
C GLY A 89 7.97 -5.75 -12.81
N THR A 90 7.14 -6.75 -13.11
CA THR A 90 5.82 -6.53 -13.67
C THR A 90 4.87 -5.97 -12.59
N ASP A 91 4.14 -4.91 -12.93
CA ASP A 91 3.17 -4.28 -12.04
C ASP A 91 1.76 -4.75 -12.35
N PHE A 92 1.01 -5.05 -11.29
CA PHE A 92 -0.40 -5.40 -11.37
C PHE A 92 -1.22 -4.37 -10.61
N LYS A 93 -2.31 -3.92 -11.21
CA LYS A 93 -3.19 -2.91 -10.62
C LYS A 93 -4.39 -3.58 -9.95
N LEU A 94 -4.56 -3.33 -8.65
CA LEU A 94 -5.74 -3.71 -7.90
C LEU A 94 -6.60 -2.46 -7.71
N SER A 95 -7.63 -2.29 -8.53
CA SER A 95 -8.49 -1.11 -8.49
C SER A 95 -9.27 -1.05 -7.19
N GLY A 96 -9.33 0.14 -6.58
CA GLY A 96 -10.13 0.36 -5.38
C GLY A 96 -9.51 -0.17 -4.08
N HIS A 97 -8.24 -0.54 -4.07
CA HIS A 97 -7.54 -1.02 -2.87
C HIS A 97 -6.42 -0.10 -2.38
N GLY A 98 -6.34 1.10 -2.94
CA GLY A 98 -5.39 2.12 -2.50
C GLY A 98 -5.95 3.01 -1.39
N VAL A 99 -5.53 4.27 -1.39
CA VAL A 99 -5.90 5.24 -0.36
C VAL A 99 -7.32 5.78 -0.62
N PRO A 100 -8.18 5.84 0.42
CA PRO A 100 -9.49 6.50 0.27
C PRO A 100 -9.34 7.97 -0.11
N HIS A 101 -10.24 8.47 -0.93
CA HIS A 101 -10.28 9.89 -1.26
C HIS A 101 -10.84 10.69 -0.08
N LEU A 102 -10.20 11.82 0.25
CA LEU A 102 -10.60 12.65 1.39
C LEU A 102 -12.04 13.18 1.27
N ARG A 103 -12.47 13.49 0.06
CA ARG A 103 -13.80 14.03 -0.22
C ARG A 103 -14.88 12.97 -0.37
N ASN A 104 -14.50 11.75 -0.66
CA ASN A 104 -15.41 10.64 -0.85
C ASN A 104 -14.72 9.34 -0.50
N GLU A 105 -14.93 8.87 0.74
CA GLU A 105 -14.30 7.66 1.28
C GLU A 105 -14.71 6.38 0.54
N ASP A 106 -15.83 6.41 -0.20
CA ASP A 106 -16.27 5.26 -1.01
C ASP A 106 -15.41 5.08 -2.27
N LYS A 107 -14.68 6.11 -2.67
CA LYS A 107 -13.74 6.05 -3.77
C LYS A 107 -12.33 5.92 -3.26
N ARG A 108 -11.60 4.96 -3.81
CA ARG A 108 -10.22 4.67 -3.43
C ARG A 108 -9.35 4.64 -4.67
N GLY A 109 -8.09 5.02 -4.52
CA GLY A 109 -7.09 4.85 -5.56
C GLY A 109 -6.73 3.38 -5.76
N PRO A 110 -5.82 3.07 -6.67
CA PRO A 110 -5.38 1.70 -6.90
C PRO A 110 -4.29 1.27 -5.93
N HIS A 111 -4.17 -0.04 -5.74
CA HIS A 111 -3.01 -0.68 -5.15
C HIS A 111 -2.20 -1.30 -6.29
N ILE A 112 -0.96 -0.89 -6.45
CA ILE A 112 -0.05 -1.44 -7.45
C ILE A 112 0.87 -2.46 -6.78
N VAL A 113 0.83 -3.69 -7.29
CA VAL A 113 1.67 -4.79 -6.79
C VAL A 113 2.77 -5.04 -7.81
N THR A 114 4.01 -4.89 -7.41
CA THR A 114 5.16 -5.24 -8.24
C THR A 114 5.58 -6.67 -7.92
N ILE A 115 5.59 -7.53 -8.93
CA ILE A 115 6.02 -8.91 -8.78
C ILE A 115 7.54 -8.98 -8.92
N VAL A 116 8.17 -9.56 -7.91
CA VAL A 116 9.62 -9.85 -7.92
C VAL A 116 9.76 -11.35 -8.07
N VAL A 117 10.44 -11.79 -9.13
CA VAL A 117 10.68 -13.21 -9.37
C VAL A 117 12.02 -13.59 -8.76
N ASP A 118 11.97 -14.52 -7.81
CA ASP A 118 13.17 -14.98 -7.12
C ASP A 118 13.77 -16.17 -7.85
N THR A 119 15.07 -16.09 -8.09
CA THR A 119 15.86 -17.20 -8.66
C THR A 119 16.32 -18.12 -7.53
N PRO A 120 16.06 -19.42 -7.61
CA PRO A 120 16.50 -20.34 -6.57
C PRO A 120 18.02 -20.41 -6.50
N THR A 121 18.56 -20.40 -5.28
CA THR A 121 20.00 -20.41 -5.03
C THR A 121 20.51 -21.73 -4.48
N LYS A 122 19.63 -22.52 -3.86
CA LYS A 122 19.94 -23.82 -3.28
C LYS A 122 19.19 -24.91 -4.03
N LEU A 123 19.83 -25.52 -5.00
CA LEU A 123 19.23 -26.56 -5.81
C LEU A 123 19.73 -27.93 -5.36
N SER A 124 18.82 -28.91 -5.24
CA SER A 124 19.19 -30.30 -5.10
C SER A 124 19.79 -30.79 -6.41
N LYS A 125 20.49 -31.92 -6.36
CA LYS A 125 21.05 -32.54 -7.60
C LYS A 125 19.99 -32.84 -8.64
N LYS A 126 18.82 -33.29 -8.17
CA LYS A 126 17.67 -33.57 -9.03
C LYS A 126 17.12 -32.30 -9.68
N GLN A 127 16.94 -31.25 -8.89
CA GLN A 127 16.45 -29.96 -9.39
C GLN A 127 17.43 -29.35 -10.40
N ARG A 128 18.72 -29.41 -10.13
CA ARG A 128 19.75 -28.92 -11.04
C ARG A 128 19.70 -29.65 -12.37
N LYS A 129 19.56 -30.97 -12.33
CA LYS A 129 19.45 -31.78 -13.54
C LYS A 129 18.22 -31.40 -14.36
N ILE A 130 17.10 -31.21 -13.72
CA ILE A 130 15.84 -30.79 -14.39
C ILE A 130 16.05 -29.44 -15.10
N LEU A 131 16.68 -28.49 -14.45
CA LEU A 131 16.94 -27.17 -15.03
C LEU A 131 17.95 -27.23 -16.18
N GLU A 132 18.92 -28.12 -16.10
CA GLU A 132 19.89 -28.32 -17.19
C GLU A 132 19.23 -28.92 -18.44
N GLU A 133 18.17 -29.69 -18.27
CA GLU A 133 17.37 -30.27 -19.36
C GLU A 133 16.36 -29.30 -19.97
N PHE A 134 16.10 -28.21 -19.28
CA PHE A 134 15.14 -27.18 -19.75
C PHE A 134 15.67 -26.37 -20.99
#